data_69c39c4fff6169342a6c451b31ebf119
#
_entry.id   69c39c4fff6169342a6c451b31ebf119
#
_cell.length_a   1.000
_cell.length_b   1.000
_cell.length_c   1.000
_cell.angle_alpha   90.00
_cell.angle_beta   90.00
_cell.angle_gamma   90.00
#
_symmetry.space_group_name_H-M   'P 1'
#
loop_
_entity.id
_entity.type
_entity.pdbx_description
1 polymer ?
#
loop_
_entity_poly.entity_id
_entity_poly.type
_entity_poly.pdbx_seq_one_letter_code
_entity_poly.pdbx_strand_id
1 'polypeptide(L)'
;MLKALSNNIKKMKKLDSKDAKEIGEALGVDWNKLDIDEFTKGVNVEFEHGTKFPETNVTNNGKNITGKIAWAHLNEFPDYYTRLEKLEKTAAKYWKEKGGDLK
;
A
#
# COMPACT_ATOMS: atom_id res chain seq x y z
N MET A 1 -17.23 21.35 -3.30
CA MET A 1 -17.16 20.36 -2.23
C MET A 1 -16.66 19.03 -2.73
N LEU A 2 -17.40 18.39 -3.62
CA LEU A 2 -16.96 17.14 -4.20
C LEU A 2 -15.63 17.29 -4.89
N LYS A 3 -15.42 18.41 -5.53
CA LYS A 3 -14.18 18.68 -6.23
C LYS A 3 -13.00 18.75 -5.27
N ALA A 4 -13.19 19.38 -4.12
CA ALA A 4 -12.13 19.46 -3.12
C ALA A 4 -11.82 18.08 -2.56
N LEU A 5 -12.84 17.28 -2.36
CA LEU A 5 -12.65 15.93 -1.89
C LEU A 5 -11.91 15.08 -2.93
N SER A 6 -12.26 15.23 -4.20
CA SER A 6 -11.54 14.58 -5.27
C SER A 6 -10.09 14.98 -5.31
N ASN A 7 -9.80 16.27 -5.08
CA ASN A 7 -8.43 16.73 -5.05
C ASN A 7 -7.65 16.14 -3.89
N ASN A 8 -8.30 15.95 -2.75
CA ASN A 8 -7.65 15.29 -1.63
C ASN A 8 -7.30 13.84 -1.96
N ILE A 9 -8.20 13.17 -2.64
CA ILE A 9 -7.92 11.81 -3.08
C ILE A 9 -6.76 11.80 -4.06
N LYS A 10 -6.69 12.79 -4.95
CA LYS A 10 -5.58 12.92 -5.90
C LYS A 10 -4.26 13.18 -5.20
N LYS A 11 -4.29 13.89 -4.07
CA LYS A 11 -3.08 14.13 -3.30
C LYS A 11 -2.54 12.84 -2.69
N MET A 12 -3.39 11.84 -2.58
CA MET A 12 -3.00 10.52 -2.12
C MET A 12 -2.67 9.60 -3.29
N LYS A 13 -2.34 10.19 -4.45
CA LYS A 13 -1.97 9.41 -5.61
C LYS A 13 -0.75 8.56 -5.32
N LYS A 14 -0.61 7.53 -6.10
CA LYS A 14 0.46 6.56 -5.90
C LYS A 14 1.84 7.20 -5.98
N LEU A 15 2.70 6.74 -5.10
CA LEU A 15 4.11 7.08 -5.17
C LEU A 15 4.75 6.29 -6.31
N ASP A 16 5.73 6.91 -6.98
CA ASP A 16 6.49 6.19 -8.00
C ASP A 16 7.69 5.48 -7.34
N SER A 17 8.47 4.78 -8.16
CA SER A 17 9.59 4.02 -7.64
C SER A 17 10.66 4.92 -7.04
N LYS A 18 10.80 6.14 -7.54
CA LYS A 18 11.76 7.09 -6.98
C LYS A 18 11.38 7.47 -5.56
N ASP A 19 10.10 7.78 -5.35
CA ASP A 19 9.60 8.13 -4.02
C ASP A 19 9.73 6.95 -3.06
N ALA A 20 9.38 5.77 -3.52
CA ALA A 20 9.47 4.56 -2.69
C ALA A 20 10.91 4.25 -2.34
N LYS A 21 11.83 4.47 -3.30
CA LYS A 21 13.24 4.24 -3.06
C LYS A 21 13.77 5.16 -1.97
N GLU A 22 13.35 6.41 -1.98
CA GLU A 22 13.76 7.36 -0.93
C GLU A 22 13.31 6.86 0.45
N ILE A 23 12.09 6.37 0.53
CA ILE A 23 11.57 5.84 1.80
C ILE A 23 12.41 4.63 2.23
N GLY A 24 12.65 3.70 1.32
CA GLY A 24 13.42 2.50 1.63
C GLY A 24 14.86 2.80 2.04
N GLU A 25 15.48 3.75 1.37
CA GLU A 25 16.85 4.13 1.70
C GLU A 25 16.93 4.77 3.07
N ALA A 26 15.95 5.59 3.42
CA ALA A 26 15.90 6.17 4.76
C ALA A 26 15.74 5.09 5.83
N LEU A 27 15.11 3.98 5.50
CA LEU A 27 14.92 2.86 6.42
C LEU A 27 16.10 1.89 6.43
N GLY A 28 16.97 1.95 5.44
CA GLY A 28 18.09 1.03 5.34
C GLY A 28 17.80 -0.24 4.55
N VAL A 29 16.83 -0.19 3.64
CA VAL A 29 16.48 -1.34 2.81
C VAL A 29 17.63 -1.67 1.85
N ASP A 30 17.92 -2.95 1.72
CA ASP A 30 18.96 -3.45 0.81
C ASP A 30 18.28 -3.88 -0.50
N TRP A 31 18.51 -3.11 -1.57
CA TRP A 31 17.89 -3.38 -2.87
C TRP A 31 18.44 -4.61 -3.57
N ASN A 32 19.51 -5.20 -3.04
CA ASN A 32 19.97 -6.49 -3.53
C ASN A 32 19.08 -7.63 -3.03
N LYS A 33 18.33 -7.39 -1.96
CA LYS A 33 17.46 -8.38 -1.35
C LYS A 33 15.99 -8.12 -1.64
N LEU A 34 15.62 -6.86 -1.85
CA LEU A 34 14.25 -6.47 -2.12
C LEU A 34 14.14 -5.84 -3.49
N ASP A 35 13.12 -6.25 -4.23
CA ASP A 35 12.82 -5.66 -5.52
C ASP A 35 12.14 -4.30 -5.32
N ILE A 36 12.66 -3.26 -5.98
CA ILE A 36 12.13 -1.91 -5.83
C ILE A 36 10.68 -1.81 -6.33
N ASP A 37 10.33 -2.57 -7.37
CA ASP A 37 8.97 -2.53 -7.89
C ASP A 37 7.98 -3.13 -6.89
N GLU A 38 8.35 -4.24 -6.26
CA GLU A 38 7.51 -4.83 -5.21
C GLU A 38 7.40 -3.90 -4.01
N PHE A 39 8.49 -3.27 -3.63
CA PHE A 39 8.46 -2.33 -2.51
C PHE A 39 7.56 -1.13 -2.83
N THR A 40 7.64 -0.63 -4.06
CA THR A 40 6.78 0.47 -4.51
C THR A 40 5.31 0.08 -4.42
N LYS A 41 4.96 -1.11 -4.90
CA LYS A 41 3.60 -1.64 -4.75
C LYS A 41 3.21 -1.70 -3.28
N GLY A 42 4.11 -2.21 -2.45
CA GLY A 42 3.83 -2.38 -1.04
C GLY A 42 3.58 -1.08 -0.32
N VAL A 43 4.41 -0.09 -0.56
CA VAL A 43 4.23 1.21 0.08
C VAL A 43 2.88 1.82 -0.31
N ASN A 44 2.52 1.73 -1.59
CA ASN A 44 1.24 2.26 -2.04
C ASN A 44 0.06 1.52 -1.44
N VAL A 45 0.14 0.19 -1.38
CA VAL A 45 -0.91 -0.63 -0.79
C VAL A 45 -1.08 -0.30 0.69
N GLU A 46 0.03 -0.16 1.41
CA GLU A 46 -0.05 0.11 2.84
C GLU A 46 -0.57 1.52 3.13
N PHE A 47 -0.23 2.50 2.29
CA PHE A 47 -0.84 3.82 2.43
C PHE A 47 -2.35 3.73 2.29
N GLU A 48 -2.81 3.03 1.28
CA GLU A 48 -4.24 2.87 1.03
C GLU A 48 -4.92 2.13 2.19
N HIS A 49 -4.33 1.01 2.62
CA HIS A 49 -4.90 0.22 3.72
C HIS A 49 -4.91 1.00 5.02
N GLY A 50 -3.85 1.76 5.27
CA GLY A 50 -3.72 2.50 6.52
C GLY A 50 -4.82 3.52 6.74
N THR A 51 -5.35 4.11 5.66
CA THR A 51 -6.33 5.17 5.78
C THR A 51 -7.73 4.79 5.32
N LYS A 52 -7.90 3.58 4.81
CA LYS A 52 -9.18 3.15 4.27
C LYS A 52 -10.27 3.09 5.32
N PHE A 53 -9.93 2.60 6.51
CA PHE A 53 -10.86 2.50 7.62
C PHE A 53 -10.27 3.23 8.83
N PRO A 54 -10.98 4.22 9.37
CA PRO A 54 -10.46 4.96 10.53
C PRO A 54 -10.15 4.05 11.73
N GLU A 55 -10.98 3.05 11.96
CA GLU A 55 -10.83 2.18 13.11
C GLU A 55 -9.60 1.28 13.04
N THR A 56 -9.03 1.11 11.86
CA THR A 56 -7.84 0.27 11.69
C THR A 56 -6.62 1.08 11.21
N ASN A 57 -6.75 2.39 11.18
CA ASN A 57 -5.67 3.25 10.74
C ASN A 57 -4.61 3.38 11.84
N VAL A 58 -3.46 2.75 11.64
CA VAL A 58 -2.35 2.84 12.59
C VAL A 58 -1.17 3.63 12.04
N THR A 59 -1.14 3.88 10.74
CA THR A 59 -0.01 4.57 10.10
C THR A 59 -0.21 6.06 10.01
N ASN A 60 -1.46 6.50 9.93
CA ASN A 60 -1.83 7.89 9.75
C ASN A 60 -1.05 8.54 8.61
N ASN A 61 -0.81 7.79 7.53
CA ASN A 61 -0.03 8.20 6.36
C ASN A 61 1.43 8.51 6.65
N GLY A 62 1.97 8.03 7.75
CA GLY A 62 3.39 8.19 8.03
C GLY A 62 4.23 7.38 7.05
N LYS A 63 5.15 8.05 6.33
CA LYS A 63 5.93 7.38 5.29
C LYS A 63 6.85 6.30 5.84
N ASN A 64 7.52 6.59 6.93
CA ASN A 64 8.46 5.62 7.49
C ASN A 64 7.76 4.41 8.07
N ILE A 65 6.66 4.64 8.78
CA ILE A 65 5.86 3.53 9.33
C ILE A 65 5.30 2.68 8.19
N THR A 66 4.74 3.33 7.18
CA THR A 66 4.19 2.64 6.02
C THR A 66 5.26 1.82 5.31
N GLY A 67 6.44 2.40 5.13
CA GLY A 67 7.56 1.71 4.52
C GLY A 67 8.02 0.51 5.32
N LYS A 68 8.02 0.61 6.65
CA LYS A 68 8.39 -0.51 7.51
C LYS A 68 7.42 -1.67 7.38
N ILE A 69 6.14 -1.37 7.26
CA ILE A 69 5.14 -2.42 7.08
C ILE A 69 5.35 -3.14 5.75
N ALA A 70 5.58 -2.36 4.69
CA ALA A 70 5.87 -2.95 3.38
C ALA A 70 7.13 -3.82 3.44
N TRP A 71 8.16 -3.31 4.08
CA TRP A 71 9.41 -4.04 4.23
C TRP A 71 9.21 -5.35 4.99
N ALA A 72 8.44 -5.30 6.06
CA ALA A 72 8.17 -6.50 6.86
C ALA A 72 7.50 -7.59 6.03
N HIS A 73 6.50 -7.21 5.22
CA HIS A 73 5.82 -8.18 4.37
C HIS A 73 6.75 -8.77 3.32
N LEU A 74 7.62 -7.96 2.74
CA LEU A 74 8.54 -8.44 1.72
C LEU A 74 9.66 -9.30 2.31
N ASN A 75 9.99 -9.11 3.57
CA ASN A 75 10.88 -10.03 4.27
C ASN A 75 10.23 -11.40 4.45
N GLU A 76 8.92 -11.40 4.62
CA GLU A 76 8.16 -12.64 4.75
C GLU A 76 8.03 -13.36 3.41
N PHE A 77 7.82 -12.60 2.34
CA PHE A 77 7.62 -13.17 1.01
C PHE A 77 8.05 -12.16 -0.04
N PRO A 78 9.05 -12.48 -0.88
CA PRO A 78 9.60 -11.48 -1.81
C PRO A 78 8.61 -10.89 -2.81
N ASP A 79 7.56 -11.61 -3.18
CA ASP A 79 6.52 -11.13 -4.08
C ASP A 79 5.16 -11.01 -3.39
N TYR A 80 5.19 -10.66 -2.12
CA TYR A 80 3.99 -10.56 -1.28
C TYR A 80 2.90 -9.73 -1.95
N TYR A 81 3.24 -8.56 -2.48
CA TYR A 81 2.23 -7.66 -3.01
C TYR A 81 1.68 -8.08 -4.36
N THR A 82 2.45 -8.80 -5.15
CA THR A 82 1.93 -9.42 -6.36
C THR A 82 0.89 -10.49 -6.00
N ARG A 83 1.16 -11.27 -4.96
CA ARG A 83 0.20 -12.27 -4.48
C ARG A 83 -1.01 -11.63 -3.84
N LEU A 84 -0.80 -10.53 -3.13
CA LEU A 84 -1.91 -9.81 -2.50
C LEU A 84 -2.87 -9.25 -3.54
N GLU A 85 -2.37 -8.79 -4.68
CA GLU A 85 -3.23 -8.32 -5.76
C GLU A 85 -4.22 -9.40 -6.17
N LYS A 86 -3.76 -10.64 -6.27
CA LYS A 86 -4.62 -11.76 -6.63
C LYS A 86 -5.65 -12.03 -5.56
N LEU A 87 -5.22 -11.98 -4.31
CA LEU A 87 -6.12 -12.17 -3.18
C LEU A 87 -7.21 -11.10 -3.16
N GLU A 88 -6.84 -9.85 -3.42
CA GLU A 88 -7.79 -8.76 -3.39
C GLU A 88 -8.80 -8.84 -4.52
N LYS A 89 -8.39 -9.33 -5.68
CA LYS A 89 -9.34 -9.58 -6.77
C LYS A 89 -10.36 -10.63 -6.36
N THR A 90 -9.92 -11.67 -5.68
CA THR A 90 -10.79 -12.71 -5.17
C THR A 90 -11.75 -12.15 -4.12
N ALA A 91 -11.23 -11.30 -3.24
CA ALA A 91 -12.04 -10.68 -2.20
C ALA A 91 -13.11 -9.77 -2.80
N ALA A 92 -12.73 -8.98 -3.80
CA ALA A 92 -13.69 -8.09 -4.47
C ALA A 92 -14.82 -8.88 -5.11
N LYS A 93 -14.48 -10.00 -5.76
CA LYS A 93 -15.48 -10.85 -6.36
C LYS A 93 -16.41 -11.46 -5.32
N TYR A 94 -15.84 -11.91 -4.21
CA TYR A 94 -16.62 -12.46 -3.11
C TYR A 94 -17.68 -11.47 -2.62
N TRP A 95 -17.26 -10.24 -2.36
CA TRP A 95 -18.18 -9.23 -1.83
C TRP A 95 -19.20 -8.79 -2.85
N LYS A 96 -18.82 -8.74 -4.13
CA LYS A 96 -19.77 -8.43 -5.19
C LYS A 96 -20.88 -9.48 -5.25
N GLU A 97 -20.51 -10.76 -5.13
CA GLU A 97 -21.48 -11.84 -5.16
C GLU A 97 -22.38 -11.85 -3.93
N LYS A 98 -21.91 -11.32 -2.82
CA LYS A 98 -22.70 -11.21 -1.59
C LYS A 98 -23.57 -9.96 -1.57
N GLY A 99 -23.54 -9.17 -2.63
CA GLY A 99 -24.36 -7.97 -2.72
C GLY A 99 -23.82 -6.79 -1.94
N GLY A 100 -22.57 -6.85 -1.55
CA GLY A 100 -21.93 -5.76 -0.80
C GLY A 100 -20.64 -5.33 -1.46
N ASP A 101 -20.03 -4.31 -0.88
CA ASP A 101 -18.74 -3.81 -1.33
C ASP A 101 -17.67 -4.14 -0.31
N LEU A 102 -16.45 -4.23 -0.80
CA LEU A 102 -15.31 -4.28 0.08
C LEU A 102 -15.21 -2.93 0.78
N LYS A 103 -15.31 -2.94 2.05
CA LYS A 103 -15.27 -1.69 2.81
C LYS A 103 -13.88 -1.30 3.22
#